data_3876471ddff6ddf551cd309a5a2c2b45
#
_entry.id   3876471ddff6ddf551cd309a5a2c2b45
#
_cell.length_a   1.000
_cell.length_b   1.000
_cell.length_c   1.000
_cell.angle_alpha   90.00
_cell.angle_beta   90.00
_cell.angle_gamma   90.00
#
_symmetry.space_group_name_H-M   'P 1'
#
loop_
_entity.id
_entity.type
_entity.pdbx_description
1 polymer ?
#
loop_
_entity_poly.entity_id
_entity_poly.type
_entity_poly.pdbx_seq_one_letter_code
_entity_poly.pdbx_strand_id
1 'polypeptide(L)'
;MDPTVLDPTAEVSAARDQIALDPAPGQLPQPARRPTMYFIGVSTGRSSIRTVFPRWAQALGLGDVALVGIDLPLGAPAADYRRVVQFLAADPLSLGALVTTHKIDLYHACQDLFDEIDPLARLMGEVSSLSKRGGRLVAHAKDPISSGLALDAIVAPGYWARTGAEAFLMGAGGSAIAISWYLTRPERGADRPSQIVVSNRSTERLATLVGVHAELSTDVEVRTVHIPDPGDNDAVLAALPAGSLVINATGLGKDAPGSPLTDAARWPADALAWDLNYRGDLVFLAQAGAAGVRPEDGWVYFLHGWAQVIAEVFDVAIPTSGPHFDELGRIAAAARR
;
A
#
# COMPACT_ATOMS: atom_id res chain seq x y z
N MET A 1 12.49 -37.36 32.27
CA MET A 1 11.34 -36.60 31.76
C MET A 1 11.87 -35.23 31.33
N ASP A 2 11.90 -34.98 30.04
CA ASP A 2 12.44 -33.75 29.42
C ASP A 2 11.32 -32.70 29.43
N PRO A 3 11.50 -31.51 30.03
CA PRO A 3 10.45 -30.51 30.21
C PRO A 3 10.33 -29.48 29.06
N THR A 4 10.73 -29.79 27.84
CA THR A 4 10.74 -28.84 26.72
C THR A 4 9.86 -29.22 25.52
N VAL A 5 8.81 -30.00 25.73
CA VAL A 5 7.78 -30.14 24.67
C VAL A 5 6.75 -29.03 24.87
N LEU A 6 6.95 -27.92 24.17
CA LEU A 6 5.96 -26.85 24.04
C LEU A 6 4.70 -27.42 23.36
N ASP A 7 3.57 -27.31 24.05
CA ASP A 7 2.27 -27.74 23.54
C ASP A 7 1.83 -26.86 22.37
N PRO A 8 1.73 -27.36 21.12
CA PRO A 8 1.33 -26.58 19.98
C PRO A 8 -0.12 -26.04 20.08
N THR A 9 -0.93 -26.60 21.01
CA THR A 9 -2.30 -26.10 21.24
C THR A 9 -2.32 -24.86 22.12
N ALA A 10 -1.32 -24.65 22.98
CA ALA A 10 -1.18 -23.44 23.79
C ALA A 10 -0.75 -22.24 22.92
N GLU A 11 0.12 -22.43 21.92
CA GLU A 11 0.51 -21.38 20.97
C GLU A 11 -0.66 -20.94 20.10
N VAL A 12 -1.51 -21.86 19.65
CA VAL A 12 -2.71 -21.55 18.85
C VAL A 12 -3.77 -20.83 19.70
N SER A 13 -3.88 -21.14 21.00
CA SER A 13 -4.80 -20.46 21.92
C SER A 13 -4.33 -19.03 22.21
N ALA A 14 -3.04 -18.82 22.50
CA ALA A 14 -2.48 -17.48 22.71
C ALA A 14 -2.58 -16.58 21.48
N ALA A 15 -2.44 -17.16 20.28
CA ALA A 15 -2.64 -16.40 19.03
C ALA A 15 -4.11 -16.03 18.78
N ARG A 16 -5.08 -16.83 19.27
CA ARG A 16 -6.52 -16.50 19.16
C ARG A 16 -6.92 -15.37 20.10
N ASP A 17 -6.36 -15.28 21.29
CA ASP A 17 -6.65 -14.21 22.26
C ASP A 17 -6.01 -12.86 21.85
N GLN A 18 -5.05 -12.85 20.92
CA GLN A 18 -4.45 -11.63 20.37
C GLN A 18 -5.30 -10.97 19.28
N ILE A 19 -6.24 -11.68 18.67
CA ILE A 19 -7.16 -11.12 17.69
C ILE A 19 -8.34 -10.51 18.47
N ALA A 20 -8.24 -9.22 18.82
CA ALA A 20 -9.40 -8.49 19.29
C ALA A 20 -10.51 -8.58 18.21
N LEU A 21 -11.76 -8.82 18.64
CA LEU A 21 -12.89 -8.91 17.70
C LEU A 21 -13.08 -7.56 17.04
N ASP A 22 -12.98 -7.54 15.70
CA ASP A 22 -13.29 -6.34 14.92
C ASP A 22 -14.77 -5.97 15.13
N PRO A 23 -15.09 -4.67 15.19
CA PRO A 23 -16.47 -4.23 15.22
C PRO A 23 -17.19 -4.60 13.91
N ALA A 24 -18.50 -4.61 13.92
CA ALA A 24 -19.27 -4.72 12.69
C ALA A 24 -18.95 -3.54 11.74
N PRO A 25 -19.02 -3.74 10.41
CA PRO A 25 -18.74 -2.67 9.45
C PRO A 25 -19.51 -1.37 9.77
N GLY A 26 -18.81 -0.24 9.75
CA GLY A 26 -19.37 1.08 10.10
C GLY A 26 -19.52 1.35 11.59
N GLN A 27 -19.19 0.41 12.47
CA GLN A 27 -19.15 0.61 13.91
C GLN A 27 -17.73 0.91 14.39
N LEU A 28 -17.60 1.69 15.47
CA LEU A 28 -16.34 1.88 16.17
C LEU A 28 -16.08 0.72 17.13
N PRO A 29 -14.83 0.31 17.32
CA PRO A 29 -14.47 -0.64 18.37
C PRO A 29 -14.74 -0.05 19.76
N GLN A 30 -14.82 -0.92 20.76
CA GLN A 30 -14.74 -0.49 22.15
C GLN A 30 -13.33 0.06 22.44
N PRO A 31 -13.17 0.98 23.40
CA PRO A 31 -11.85 1.42 23.84
C PRO A 31 -10.92 0.26 24.13
N ALA A 32 -9.67 0.39 23.74
CA ALA A 32 -8.67 -0.67 23.88
C ALA A 32 -8.44 -1.06 25.36
N ARG A 33 -8.14 -2.33 25.59
CA ARG A 33 -7.78 -2.85 26.92
C ARG A 33 -6.28 -3.08 27.09
N ARG A 34 -5.51 -2.95 25.99
CA ARG A 34 -4.04 -3.03 25.90
C ARG A 34 -3.56 -2.17 24.75
N PRO A 35 -2.28 -1.84 24.66
CA PRO A 35 -1.75 -1.06 23.53
C PRO A 35 -2.21 -1.64 22.20
N THR A 36 -2.86 -0.81 21.36
CA THR A 36 -3.56 -1.27 20.16
C THR A 36 -3.18 -0.40 18.97
N MET A 37 -2.72 -1.07 17.91
CA MET A 37 -2.66 -0.51 16.56
C MET A 37 -3.98 -0.78 15.84
N TYR A 38 -4.51 0.20 15.15
CA TYR A 38 -5.73 0.05 14.36
C TYR A 38 -5.41 -0.14 12.88
N PHE A 39 -6.36 -0.74 12.15
CA PHE A 39 -6.25 -0.96 10.72
C PHE A 39 -7.54 -0.49 10.05
N ILE A 40 -7.51 0.65 9.35
CA ILE A 40 -8.65 1.28 8.69
C ILE A 40 -8.68 0.85 7.22
N GLY A 41 -9.79 0.25 6.79
CA GLY A 41 -9.94 -0.25 5.42
C GLY A 41 -11.39 -0.59 5.06
N VAL A 42 -11.58 -1.29 3.94
CA VAL A 42 -12.92 -1.73 3.46
C VAL A 42 -13.28 -3.12 3.99
N SER A 43 -12.29 -4.01 4.10
CA SER A 43 -12.48 -5.41 4.52
C SER A 43 -11.22 -5.92 5.22
N THR A 44 -10.92 -5.32 6.37
CA THR A 44 -9.68 -5.55 7.13
C THR A 44 -9.54 -6.98 7.61
N GLY A 45 -10.65 -7.65 7.96
CA GLY A 45 -10.68 -9.03 8.41
C GLY A 45 -10.17 -10.05 7.38
N ARG A 46 -10.14 -9.69 6.08
CA ARG A 46 -9.62 -10.56 5.00
C ARG A 46 -8.12 -10.39 4.75
N SER A 47 -7.49 -9.41 5.36
CA SER A 47 -6.08 -9.13 5.12
C SER A 47 -5.17 -10.17 5.78
N SER A 48 -4.13 -10.60 5.07
CA SER A 48 -3.09 -11.51 5.58
C SER A 48 -2.41 -10.98 6.84
N ILE A 49 -2.41 -9.66 7.06
CA ILE A 49 -1.81 -9.05 8.25
C ILE A 49 -2.43 -9.56 9.54
N ARG A 50 -3.70 -9.97 9.53
CA ARG A 50 -4.37 -10.52 10.72
C ARG A 50 -3.67 -11.77 11.27
N THR A 51 -3.07 -12.55 10.38
CA THR A 51 -2.27 -13.73 10.74
C THR A 51 -0.79 -13.40 10.90
N VAL A 52 -0.29 -12.41 10.16
CA VAL A 52 1.12 -11.99 10.16
C VAL A 52 1.46 -11.17 11.39
N PHE A 53 0.63 -10.19 11.76
CA PHE A 53 0.93 -9.19 12.79
C PHE A 53 1.31 -9.79 14.16
N PRO A 54 0.58 -10.79 14.71
CA PRO A 54 0.96 -11.38 15.99
C PRO A 54 2.38 -11.97 15.99
N ARG A 55 2.76 -12.60 14.87
CA ARG A 55 4.10 -13.19 14.72
C ARG A 55 5.17 -12.11 14.52
N TRP A 56 4.86 -11.07 13.79
CA TRP A 56 5.75 -9.91 13.64
C TRP A 56 5.92 -9.17 14.96
N ALA A 57 4.84 -8.97 15.73
CA ALA A 57 4.91 -8.36 17.05
C ALA A 57 5.85 -9.13 17.99
N GLN A 58 5.79 -10.47 17.96
CA GLN A 58 6.71 -11.33 18.70
C GLN A 58 8.15 -11.19 18.20
N ALA A 59 8.38 -11.29 16.89
CA ALA A 59 9.72 -11.20 16.28
C ALA A 59 10.38 -9.82 16.50
N LEU A 60 9.57 -8.76 16.55
CA LEU A 60 10.00 -7.38 16.77
C LEU A 60 10.06 -7.00 18.26
N GLY A 61 9.64 -7.89 19.17
CA GLY A 61 9.63 -7.61 20.61
C GLY A 61 8.67 -6.52 21.05
N LEU A 62 7.53 -6.34 20.35
CA LEU A 62 6.57 -5.25 20.61
C LEU A 62 5.75 -5.44 21.89
N GLY A 63 5.87 -6.60 22.56
CA GLY A 63 5.13 -6.91 23.80
C GLY A 63 3.68 -7.34 23.54
N ASP A 64 2.83 -7.17 24.57
CA ASP A 64 1.40 -7.50 24.48
C ASP A 64 0.62 -6.38 23.78
N VAL A 65 0.56 -6.46 22.46
CA VAL A 65 -0.10 -5.48 21.59
C VAL A 65 -1.22 -6.13 20.78
N ALA A 66 -2.22 -5.35 20.39
CA ALA A 66 -3.31 -5.79 19.53
C ALA A 66 -3.32 -5.09 18.18
N LEU A 67 -3.90 -5.78 17.17
CA LEU A 67 -4.30 -5.19 15.89
C LEU A 67 -5.82 -5.31 15.74
N VAL A 68 -6.52 -4.18 15.61
CA VAL A 68 -7.99 -4.12 15.48
C VAL A 68 -8.36 -3.47 14.15
N GLY A 69 -9.22 -4.14 13.37
CA GLY A 69 -9.75 -3.63 12.12
C GLY A 69 -10.89 -2.62 12.35
N ILE A 70 -10.98 -1.62 11.48
CA ILE A 70 -12.12 -0.70 11.37
C ILE A 70 -12.52 -0.65 9.91
N ASP A 71 -13.67 -1.22 9.58
CA ASP A 71 -14.15 -1.30 8.20
C ASP A 71 -15.09 -0.12 7.89
N LEU A 72 -14.75 0.62 6.84
CA LEU A 72 -15.57 1.68 6.27
C LEU A 72 -15.91 1.33 4.82
N PRO A 73 -17.14 1.64 4.34
CA PRO A 73 -17.47 1.43 2.95
C PRO A 73 -16.71 2.39 2.02
N LEU A 74 -16.53 2.01 0.76
CA LEU A 74 -16.03 2.94 -0.26
C LEU A 74 -16.96 4.14 -0.36
N GLY A 75 -16.37 5.34 -0.43
CA GLY A 75 -17.13 6.60 -0.48
C GLY A 75 -17.85 6.92 0.83
N ALA A 76 -17.35 6.44 1.98
CA ALA A 76 -17.88 6.80 3.29
C ALA A 76 -18.00 8.33 3.45
N PRO A 77 -19.04 8.83 4.15
CA PRO A 77 -19.14 10.27 4.44
C PRO A 77 -17.95 10.78 5.27
N ALA A 78 -17.57 12.04 5.08
CA ALA A 78 -16.49 12.68 5.86
C ALA A 78 -16.69 12.54 7.38
N ALA A 79 -17.95 12.57 7.86
CA ALA A 79 -18.28 12.39 9.27
C ALA A 79 -17.82 11.03 9.82
N ASP A 80 -17.82 9.97 9.01
CA ASP A 80 -17.41 8.64 9.46
C ASP A 80 -15.89 8.58 9.65
N TYR A 81 -15.11 9.16 8.73
CA TYR A 81 -13.66 9.30 8.89
C TYR A 81 -13.33 10.12 10.14
N ARG A 82 -14.03 11.23 10.36
CA ARG A 82 -13.82 12.08 11.54
C ARG A 82 -14.10 11.34 12.84
N ARG A 83 -15.20 10.55 12.90
CA ARG A 83 -15.52 9.72 14.08
C ARG A 83 -14.39 8.72 14.39
N VAL A 84 -13.85 8.06 13.36
CA VAL A 84 -12.75 7.11 13.52
C VAL A 84 -11.49 7.82 14.05
N VAL A 85 -11.09 8.95 13.45
CA VAL A 85 -9.89 9.69 13.87
C VAL A 85 -10.06 10.25 15.29
N GLN A 86 -11.23 10.79 15.63
CA GLN A 86 -11.56 11.25 16.99
C GLN A 86 -11.51 10.11 18.01
N PHE A 87 -12.01 8.93 17.65
CA PHE A 87 -11.90 7.74 18.50
C PHE A 87 -10.43 7.36 18.75
N LEU A 88 -9.59 7.32 17.71
CA LEU A 88 -8.15 7.05 17.86
C LEU A 88 -7.45 8.08 18.74
N ALA A 89 -7.80 9.35 18.60
CA ALA A 89 -7.25 10.43 19.42
C ALA A 89 -7.67 10.30 20.90
N ALA A 90 -8.92 9.93 21.15
CA ALA A 90 -9.49 9.83 22.49
C ALA A 90 -9.07 8.56 23.26
N ASP A 91 -8.87 7.41 22.58
CA ASP A 91 -8.50 6.17 23.23
C ASP A 91 -7.06 6.22 23.77
N PRO A 92 -6.85 6.15 25.09
CA PRO A 92 -5.51 6.30 25.69
C PRO A 92 -4.56 5.16 25.32
N LEU A 93 -5.08 3.99 24.92
CA LEU A 93 -4.29 2.83 24.54
C LEU A 93 -4.14 2.69 23.00
N SER A 94 -4.70 3.64 22.23
CA SER A 94 -4.42 3.73 20.80
C SER A 94 -2.97 4.15 20.57
N LEU A 95 -2.24 3.39 19.77
CA LEU A 95 -0.90 3.70 19.29
C LEU A 95 -0.92 4.40 17.93
N GLY A 96 -2.04 4.34 17.22
CA GLY A 96 -2.22 4.83 15.87
C GLY A 96 -2.85 3.80 14.95
N ALA A 97 -2.71 3.99 13.63
CA ALA A 97 -3.35 3.14 12.64
C ALA A 97 -2.56 3.04 11.32
N LEU A 98 -2.75 1.93 10.62
CA LEU A 98 -2.55 1.86 9.16
C LEU A 98 -3.87 2.22 8.47
N VAL A 99 -3.79 3.04 7.43
CA VAL A 99 -4.92 3.37 6.56
C VAL A 99 -4.67 2.80 5.16
N THR A 100 -5.62 2.00 4.67
CA THR A 100 -5.63 1.52 3.28
C THR A 100 -6.88 2.03 2.56
N THR A 101 -6.89 2.03 1.24
CA THR A 101 -8.02 2.44 0.38
C THR A 101 -8.54 3.88 0.65
N HIS A 102 -8.80 4.25 1.89
CA HIS A 102 -9.42 5.53 2.32
C HIS A 102 -8.43 6.69 2.52
N LYS A 103 -7.19 6.55 2.09
CA LYS A 103 -6.07 7.44 2.44
C LYS A 103 -6.31 8.91 2.09
N ILE A 104 -6.80 9.17 0.87
CA ILE A 104 -7.09 10.51 0.36
C ILE A 104 -8.33 11.08 1.05
N ASP A 105 -9.41 10.30 1.10
CA ASP A 105 -10.68 10.76 1.67
C ASP A 105 -10.54 11.06 3.17
N LEU A 106 -9.80 10.22 3.90
CA LEU A 106 -9.50 10.43 5.32
C LEU A 106 -8.63 11.68 5.53
N TYR A 107 -7.61 11.90 4.68
CA TYR A 107 -6.79 13.09 4.74
C TYR A 107 -7.65 14.34 4.63
N HIS A 108 -8.45 14.46 3.56
CA HIS A 108 -9.30 15.64 3.34
C HIS A 108 -10.35 15.85 4.43
N ALA A 109 -10.92 14.76 4.97
CA ALA A 109 -11.94 14.83 6.01
C ALA A 109 -11.39 15.22 7.39
N CYS A 110 -10.09 15.03 7.66
CA CYS A 110 -9.55 15.04 9.02
C CYS A 110 -8.31 15.94 9.24
N GLN A 111 -7.90 16.75 8.25
CA GLN A 111 -6.69 17.59 8.38
C GLN A 111 -6.62 18.41 9.65
N ASP A 112 -7.76 18.95 10.10
CA ASP A 112 -7.92 19.77 11.30
C ASP A 112 -7.91 18.95 12.60
N LEU A 113 -7.91 17.64 12.53
CA LEU A 113 -7.88 16.73 13.69
C LEU A 113 -6.46 16.21 14.00
N PHE A 114 -5.50 16.42 13.10
CA PHE A 114 -4.12 16.02 13.32
C PHE A 114 -3.33 17.11 14.01
N ASP A 115 -2.57 16.75 15.04
CA ASP A 115 -1.64 17.67 15.71
C ASP A 115 -0.46 18.03 14.80
N GLU A 116 -0.12 17.12 13.89
CA GLU A 116 0.94 17.29 12.91
C GLU A 116 0.65 16.46 11.65
N ILE A 117 1.02 17.00 10.49
CA ILE A 117 0.99 16.30 9.21
C ILE A 117 2.39 16.35 8.63
N ASP A 118 2.98 15.21 8.36
CA ASP A 118 4.33 15.16 7.78
C ASP A 118 4.38 15.75 6.36
N PRO A 119 5.56 16.21 5.89
CA PRO A 119 5.68 16.83 4.57
C PRO A 119 5.23 15.96 3.41
N LEU A 120 5.47 14.64 3.45
CA LEU A 120 5.02 13.73 2.39
C LEU A 120 3.50 13.58 2.40
N ALA A 121 2.87 13.51 3.57
CA ALA A 121 1.40 13.45 3.66
C ALA A 121 0.75 14.71 3.10
N ARG A 122 1.34 15.89 3.34
CA ARG A 122 0.89 17.16 2.74
C ARG A 122 1.04 17.13 1.23
N LEU A 123 2.21 16.75 0.72
CA LEU A 123 2.50 16.70 -0.70
C LEU A 123 1.61 15.70 -1.45
N MET A 124 1.42 14.50 -0.87
CA MET A 124 0.60 13.45 -1.49
C MET A 124 -0.90 13.69 -1.34
N GLY A 125 -1.34 14.55 -0.41
CA GLY A 125 -2.75 14.69 -0.06
C GLY A 125 -3.37 13.41 0.50
N GLU A 126 -2.55 12.58 1.18
CA GLU A 126 -3.01 11.29 1.71
C GLU A 126 -2.44 10.98 3.09
N VAL A 127 -3.09 10.05 3.79
CA VAL A 127 -2.60 9.45 5.03
C VAL A 127 -2.63 7.94 4.92
N SER A 128 -1.48 7.29 4.95
CA SER A 128 -1.35 5.83 5.03
C SER A 128 -1.00 5.33 6.44
N SER A 129 -0.52 6.23 7.32
CA SER A 129 -0.18 5.91 8.71
C SER A 129 -0.58 7.06 9.64
N LEU A 130 -1.16 6.70 10.77
CA LEU A 130 -1.36 7.59 11.91
C LEU A 130 -0.52 7.05 13.07
N SER A 131 0.31 7.89 13.69
CA SER A 131 1.00 7.54 14.94
C SER A 131 0.50 8.42 16.10
N LYS A 132 0.44 7.84 17.30
CA LYS A 132 0.03 8.56 18.49
C LYS A 132 1.09 8.47 19.56
N ARG A 133 1.77 9.58 19.85
CA ARG A 133 2.84 9.68 20.83
C ARG A 133 2.61 10.85 21.77
N GLY A 134 2.67 10.61 23.07
CA GLY A 134 2.45 11.65 24.06
C GLY A 134 1.09 12.34 23.95
N GLY A 135 0.07 11.60 23.49
CA GLY A 135 -1.28 12.15 23.24
C GLY A 135 -1.45 12.90 21.92
N ARG A 136 -0.37 13.16 21.17
CA ARG A 136 -0.41 13.83 19.86
C ARG A 136 -0.64 12.83 18.75
N LEU A 137 -1.54 13.13 17.83
CA LEU A 137 -1.85 12.33 16.64
C LEU A 137 -1.17 12.95 15.41
N VAL A 138 -0.26 12.17 14.81
CA VAL A 138 0.53 12.62 13.66
C VAL A 138 0.14 11.80 12.42
N ALA A 139 -0.09 12.48 11.30
CA ALA A 139 -0.45 11.88 10.03
C ALA A 139 0.77 11.74 9.10
N HIS A 140 0.97 10.56 8.52
CA HIS A 140 2.12 10.26 7.65
C HIS A 140 1.69 9.59 6.36
N ALA A 141 2.43 9.86 5.26
CA ALA A 141 2.37 9.09 4.02
C ALA A 141 3.58 8.15 3.94
N LYS A 142 3.34 6.85 4.13
CA LYS A 142 4.38 5.81 4.04
C LYS A 142 4.42 5.12 2.66
N ASP A 143 3.36 5.27 1.87
CA ASP A 143 3.28 4.68 0.54
C ASP A 143 4.40 5.13 -0.41
N PRO A 144 4.82 6.41 -0.43
CA PRO A 144 5.93 6.83 -1.28
C PRO A 144 7.24 6.07 -0.99
N ILE A 145 7.48 5.74 0.27
CA ILE A 145 8.67 4.99 0.69
C ILE A 145 8.49 3.50 0.40
N SER A 146 7.38 2.92 0.83
CA SER A 146 7.14 1.47 0.71
C SER A 146 6.97 1.01 -0.74
N SER A 147 6.31 1.82 -1.58
CA SER A 147 6.21 1.51 -3.01
C SER A 147 7.55 1.62 -3.73
N GLY A 148 8.37 2.59 -3.33
CA GLY A 148 9.72 2.74 -3.84
C GLY A 148 10.61 1.54 -3.51
N LEU A 149 10.60 1.08 -2.27
CA LEU A 149 11.33 -0.12 -1.84
C LEU A 149 10.88 -1.38 -2.59
N ALA A 150 9.56 -1.53 -2.81
CA ALA A 150 9.04 -2.63 -3.61
C ALA A 150 9.44 -2.53 -5.08
N LEU A 151 9.42 -1.32 -5.65
CA LEU A 151 9.85 -1.07 -7.02
C LEU A 151 11.32 -1.41 -7.23
N ASP A 152 12.20 -1.03 -6.29
CA ASP A 152 13.65 -1.30 -6.37
C ASP A 152 13.96 -2.82 -6.24
N ALA A 153 13.04 -3.62 -5.73
CA ALA A 153 13.13 -5.08 -5.77
C ALA A 153 12.75 -5.68 -7.14
N ILE A 154 11.94 -4.97 -7.94
CA ILE A 154 11.48 -5.40 -9.26
C ILE A 154 12.42 -4.90 -10.36
N VAL A 155 12.81 -3.64 -10.27
CA VAL A 155 13.60 -2.92 -11.27
C VAL A 155 15.05 -2.77 -10.79
N ALA A 156 15.97 -3.45 -11.46
CA ALA A 156 17.38 -3.42 -11.08
C ALA A 156 17.99 -2.00 -11.19
N PRO A 157 18.97 -1.65 -10.34
CA PRO A 157 19.65 -0.36 -10.44
C PRO A 157 20.22 -0.08 -11.83
N GLY A 158 20.04 1.15 -12.31
CA GLY A 158 20.50 1.57 -13.63
C GLY A 158 19.62 1.06 -14.78
N TYR A 159 18.46 0.48 -14.48
CA TYR A 159 17.56 -0.06 -15.50
C TYR A 159 17.08 1.00 -16.48
N TRP A 160 16.53 2.09 -15.97
CA TRP A 160 15.96 3.17 -16.76
C TRP A 160 17.04 3.87 -17.61
N ALA A 161 18.20 4.14 -17.01
CA ALA A 161 19.32 4.77 -17.70
C ALA A 161 19.84 3.92 -18.88
N ARG A 162 19.75 2.57 -18.79
CA ARG A 162 20.19 1.66 -19.86
C ARG A 162 19.15 1.47 -20.94
N THR A 163 17.87 1.41 -20.57
CA THR A 163 16.78 1.03 -21.50
C THR A 163 16.09 2.22 -22.15
N GLY A 164 16.06 3.36 -21.48
CA GLY A 164 15.23 4.50 -21.89
C GLY A 164 13.73 4.17 -21.87
N ALA A 165 13.33 3.12 -21.13
CA ALA A 165 11.97 2.64 -21.06
C ALA A 165 11.04 3.60 -20.33
N GLU A 166 9.74 3.39 -20.48
CA GLU A 166 8.67 4.17 -19.84
C GLU A 166 8.01 3.39 -18.70
N ALA A 167 7.30 4.10 -17.82
CA ALA A 167 6.42 3.50 -16.83
C ALA A 167 4.96 3.80 -17.18
N PHE A 168 4.11 2.78 -17.22
CA PHE A 168 2.68 2.91 -17.44
C PHE A 168 1.91 2.46 -16.20
N LEU A 169 1.22 3.40 -15.55
CA LEU A 169 0.39 3.18 -14.38
C LEU A 169 -1.09 3.23 -14.77
N MET A 170 -1.79 2.14 -14.58
CA MET A 170 -3.24 2.08 -14.74
C MET A 170 -3.89 2.29 -13.37
N GLY A 171 -4.59 3.42 -13.21
CA GLY A 171 -5.12 3.93 -11.94
C GLY A 171 -4.42 5.21 -11.51
N ALA A 172 -5.15 6.14 -10.87
CA ALA A 172 -4.65 7.42 -10.36
C ALA A 172 -5.07 7.64 -8.89
N GLY A 173 -4.98 6.57 -8.08
CA GLY A 173 -5.16 6.63 -6.64
C GLY A 173 -3.86 6.93 -5.89
N GLY A 174 -3.90 6.95 -4.56
CA GLY A 174 -2.74 7.26 -3.70
C GLY A 174 -1.49 6.45 -4.03
N SER A 175 -1.62 5.14 -4.30
CA SER A 175 -0.46 4.31 -4.67
C SER A 175 0.14 4.70 -6.02
N ALA A 176 -0.68 5.09 -7.01
CA ALA A 176 -0.16 5.56 -8.29
C ALA A 176 0.56 6.91 -8.14
N ILE A 177 0.02 7.84 -7.34
CA ILE A 177 0.68 9.11 -7.00
C ILE A 177 2.02 8.83 -6.30
N ALA A 178 2.05 7.95 -5.31
CA ALA A 178 3.25 7.59 -4.57
C ALA A 178 4.35 6.99 -5.48
N ILE A 179 3.98 6.05 -6.37
CA ILE A 179 4.90 5.41 -7.30
C ILE A 179 5.43 6.41 -8.34
N SER A 180 4.54 7.21 -8.94
CA SER A 180 4.96 8.19 -9.93
C SER A 180 5.87 9.27 -9.32
N TRP A 181 5.57 9.71 -8.09
CA TRP A 181 6.46 10.59 -7.33
C TRP A 181 7.83 9.94 -7.09
N TYR A 182 7.86 8.69 -6.64
CA TYR A 182 9.12 7.98 -6.38
C TYR A 182 9.99 7.86 -7.63
N LEU A 183 9.38 7.58 -8.79
CA LEU A 183 10.06 7.46 -10.07
C LEU A 183 10.61 8.79 -10.61
N THR A 184 10.02 9.92 -10.21
CA THR A 184 10.43 11.26 -10.67
C THR A 184 11.44 11.94 -9.75
N ARG A 185 11.80 11.33 -8.60
CA ARG A 185 12.68 11.94 -7.61
C ARG A 185 14.04 12.32 -8.19
N PRO A 186 14.52 13.56 -7.96
CA PRO A 186 15.84 14.01 -8.43
C PRO A 186 17.00 13.15 -7.94
N GLU A 187 16.88 12.55 -6.74
CA GLU A 187 17.92 11.69 -6.14
C GLU A 187 18.19 10.41 -6.94
N ARG A 188 17.28 10.02 -7.83
CA ARG A 188 17.51 8.90 -8.76
C ARG A 188 18.44 9.26 -9.92
N GLY A 189 18.78 10.54 -10.10
CA GLY A 189 19.65 11.01 -11.17
C GLY A 189 19.13 10.65 -12.56
N ALA A 190 19.94 9.98 -13.37
CA ALA A 190 19.56 9.50 -14.70
C ALA A 190 18.78 8.18 -14.68
N ASP A 191 18.68 7.49 -13.52
CA ASP A 191 17.96 6.22 -13.43
C ASP A 191 16.47 6.43 -13.17
N ARG A 192 15.81 7.09 -14.09
CA ARG A 192 14.38 7.42 -14.12
C ARG A 192 13.78 7.04 -15.46
N PRO A 193 12.48 6.67 -15.52
CA PRO A 193 11.81 6.42 -16.80
C PRO A 193 11.87 7.64 -17.70
N SER A 194 11.91 7.42 -19.02
CA SER A 194 11.90 8.52 -20.00
C SER A 194 10.58 9.31 -19.99
N GLN A 195 9.47 8.60 -19.68
CA GLN A 195 8.15 9.18 -19.49
C GLN A 195 7.35 8.31 -18.50
N ILE A 196 6.44 8.91 -17.78
CA ILE A 196 5.41 8.19 -17.00
C ILE A 196 4.06 8.45 -17.64
N VAL A 197 3.35 7.39 -18.00
CA VAL A 197 1.97 7.46 -18.47
C VAL A 197 1.05 7.00 -17.36
N VAL A 198 0.03 7.79 -17.01
CA VAL A 198 -0.97 7.42 -16.00
C VAL A 198 -2.35 7.45 -16.63
N SER A 199 -3.07 6.33 -16.58
CA SER A 199 -4.44 6.24 -17.07
C SER A 199 -5.44 6.09 -15.94
N ASN A 200 -6.62 6.67 -16.09
CA ASN A 200 -7.72 6.46 -15.15
C ASN A 200 -9.08 6.77 -15.78
N ARG A 201 -10.16 6.17 -15.23
CA ARG A 201 -11.54 6.43 -15.60
C ARG A 201 -12.06 7.77 -15.08
N SER A 202 -11.50 8.29 -13.99
CA SER A 202 -11.88 9.57 -13.38
C SER A 202 -10.90 10.67 -13.79
N THR A 203 -11.40 11.67 -14.48
CA THR A 203 -10.63 12.88 -14.82
C THR A 203 -10.25 13.69 -13.58
N GLU A 204 -11.06 13.67 -12.53
CA GLU A 204 -10.78 14.32 -11.25
C GLU A 204 -9.54 13.71 -10.57
N ARG A 205 -9.45 12.36 -10.55
CA ARG A 205 -8.27 11.67 -10.00
C ARG A 205 -7.01 11.96 -10.82
N LEU A 206 -7.12 12.05 -12.14
CA LEU A 206 -6.00 12.47 -12.99
C LEU A 206 -5.58 13.92 -12.69
N ALA A 207 -6.53 14.84 -12.51
CA ALA A 207 -6.24 16.22 -12.15
C ALA A 207 -5.54 16.32 -10.78
N THR A 208 -5.94 15.51 -9.79
CA THR A 208 -5.27 15.43 -8.49
C THR A 208 -3.80 15.01 -8.65
N LEU A 209 -3.52 13.96 -9.43
CA LEU A 209 -2.17 13.49 -9.71
C LEU A 209 -1.33 14.58 -10.41
N VAL A 210 -1.89 15.25 -11.41
CA VAL A 210 -1.22 16.37 -12.09
C VAL A 210 -0.91 17.50 -11.11
N GLY A 211 -1.84 17.82 -10.19
CA GLY A 211 -1.62 18.83 -9.15
C GLY A 211 -0.42 18.50 -8.26
N VAL A 212 -0.29 17.26 -7.81
CA VAL A 212 0.87 16.80 -7.02
C VAL A 212 2.17 16.97 -7.83
N HIS A 213 2.17 16.54 -9.10
CA HIS A 213 3.37 16.64 -9.95
C HIS A 213 3.73 18.09 -10.31
N ALA A 214 2.77 19.01 -10.35
CA ALA A 214 3.02 20.43 -10.58
C ALA A 214 3.83 21.09 -9.44
N GLU A 215 3.77 20.53 -8.23
CA GLU A 215 4.56 21.00 -7.08
C GLU A 215 5.99 20.42 -7.09
N LEU A 216 6.29 19.48 -7.98
CA LEU A 216 7.59 18.80 -8.05
C LEU A 216 8.47 19.44 -9.12
N SER A 217 9.73 19.67 -8.78
CA SER A 217 10.77 20.06 -9.74
C SER A 217 11.34 18.81 -10.41
N THR A 218 10.66 18.29 -11.43
CA THR A 218 11.12 17.13 -12.21
C THR A 218 11.14 17.42 -13.69
N ASP A 219 12.10 16.82 -14.40
CA ASP A 219 12.24 16.83 -15.85
C ASP A 219 11.61 15.58 -16.52
N VAL A 220 11.11 14.64 -15.71
CA VAL A 220 10.36 13.47 -16.22
C VAL A 220 8.94 13.89 -16.55
N GLU A 221 8.54 13.73 -17.82
CA GLU A 221 7.18 14.00 -18.25
C GLU A 221 6.19 13.01 -17.63
N VAL A 222 5.12 13.53 -17.02
CA VAL A 222 4.00 12.72 -16.53
C VAL A 222 2.77 13.01 -17.38
N ARG A 223 2.48 12.11 -18.31
CA ARG A 223 1.34 12.21 -19.24
C ARG A 223 0.13 11.47 -18.67
N THR A 224 -1.01 12.12 -18.62
CA THR A 224 -2.27 11.52 -18.19
C THR A 224 -3.17 11.16 -19.36
N VAL A 225 -3.90 10.03 -19.25
CA VAL A 225 -4.84 9.55 -20.27
C VAL A 225 -6.16 9.19 -19.60
N HIS A 226 -7.25 9.82 -20.04
CA HIS A 226 -8.59 9.43 -19.60
C HIS A 226 -9.04 8.19 -20.36
N ILE A 227 -9.33 7.13 -19.64
CA ILE A 227 -9.64 5.80 -20.15
C ILE A 227 -11.01 5.38 -19.60
N PRO A 228 -12.11 5.55 -20.34
CA PRO A 228 -13.42 5.09 -19.94
C PRO A 228 -13.55 3.56 -19.95
N ASP A 229 -12.89 2.89 -20.90
CA ASP A 229 -12.96 1.44 -21.10
C ASP A 229 -11.56 0.77 -21.04
N PRO A 230 -11.45 -0.50 -20.56
CA PRO A 230 -10.17 -1.22 -20.53
C PRO A 230 -9.47 -1.34 -21.87
N GLY A 231 -10.21 -1.48 -22.99
CA GLY A 231 -9.64 -1.55 -24.33
C GLY A 231 -8.84 -0.32 -24.75
N ASP A 232 -9.12 0.85 -24.17
CA ASP A 232 -8.32 2.05 -24.42
C ASP A 232 -6.93 1.95 -23.77
N ASN A 233 -6.79 1.23 -22.67
CA ASN A 233 -5.48 0.92 -22.09
C ASN A 233 -4.63 0.03 -22.99
N ASP A 234 -5.25 -0.89 -23.74
CA ASP A 234 -4.53 -1.76 -24.67
C ASP A 234 -3.80 -0.94 -25.76
N ALA A 235 -4.42 0.15 -26.22
CA ALA A 235 -3.81 1.05 -27.20
C ALA A 235 -2.60 1.81 -26.60
N VAL A 236 -2.69 2.24 -25.35
CA VAL A 236 -1.58 2.85 -24.63
C VAL A 236 -0.45 1.85 -24.45
N LEU A 237 -0.77 0.65 -23.98
CA LEU A 237 0.20 -0.43 -23.76
C LEU A 237 0.98 -0.79 -25.04
N ALA A 238 0.27 -0.92 -26.17
CA ALA A 238 0.86 -1.27 -27.44
C ALA A 238 1.81 -0.20 -28.03
N ALA A 239 1.71 1.04 -27.54
CA ALA A 239 2.54 2.16 -27.97
C ALA A 239 3.81 2.33 -27.12
N LEU A 240 3.95 1.62 -25.99
CA LEU A 240 5.10 1.75 -25.11
C LEU A 240 6.37 1.15 -25.73
N PRO A 241 7.54 1.73 -25.46
CA PRO A 241 8.81 1.13 -25.86
C PRO A 241 9.12 -0.19 -25.16
N ALA A 242 10.04 -0.96 -25.75
CA ALA A 242 10.55 -2.18 -25.14
C ALA A 242 11.12 -1.93 -23.74
N GLY A 243 10.93 -2.90 -22.84
CA GLY A 243 11.40 -2.81 -21.46
C GLY A 243 10.52 -1.95 -20.54
N SER A 244 9.37 -1.45 -21.00
CA SER A 244 8.51 -0.62 -20.16
C SER A 244 7.94 -1.38 -18.97
N LEU A 245 7.80 -0.68 -17.83
CA LEU A 245 7.14 -1.22 -16.63
C LEU A 245 5.65 -0.88 -16.68
N VAL A 246 4.80 -1.89 -16.60
CA VAL A 246 3.34 -1.77 -16.63
C VAL A 246 2.77 -2.13 -15.28
N ILE A 247 2.01 -1.21 -14.67
CA ILE A 247 1.55 -1.33 -13.29
C ILE A 247 0.02 -1.31 -13.22
N ASN A 248 -0.58 -2.33 -12.62
CA ASN A 248 -1.98 -2.31 -12.22
C ASN A 248 -2.13 -1.69 -10.83
N ALA A 249 -2.57 -0.44 -10.77
CA ALA A 249 -2.89 0.30 -9.56
C ALA A 249 -4.40 0.58 -9.40
N THR A 250 -5.26 -0.17 -10.11
CA THR A 250 -6.72 0.07 -10.12
C THR A 250 -7.48 -0.62 -9.01
N GLY A 251 -6.92 -1.67 -8.40
CA GLY A 251 -7.63 -2.56 -7.48
C GLY A 251 -8.53 -3.60 -8.19
N LEU A 252 -8.63 -3.58 -9.54
CA LEU A 252 -9.28 -4.65 -10.31
C LEU A 252 -8.51 -5.96 -10.12
N GLY A 253 -9.25 -7.05 -10.02
CA GLY A 253 -8.71 -8.37 -9.69
C GLY A 253 -8.64 -8.66 -8.18
N LYS A 254 -8.92 -7.67 -7.31
CA LYS A 254 -9.00 -7.82 -5.84
C LYS A 254 -10.27 -7.22 -5.24
N ASP A 255 -10.45 -5.91 -5.39
CA ASP A 255 -11.58 -5.16 -4.78
C ASP A 255 -12.80 -5.13 -5.71
N ALA A 256 -12.58 -5.32 -7.00
CA ALA A 256 -13.58 -5.54 -8.05
C ALA A 256 -13.05 -6.57 -9.06
N PRO A 257 -13.92 -7.33 -9.74
CA PRO A 257 -13.50 -8.34 -10.72
C PRO A 257 -12.90 -7.71 -11.98
N GLY A 258 -12.06 -8.47 -12.70
CA GLY A 258 -11.52 -8.12 -14.00
C GLY A 258 -10.10 -7.56 -13.97
N SER A 259 -9.73 -6.91 -15.04
CA SER A 259 -8.40 -6.34 -15.30
C SER A 259 -8.55 -4.95 -15.94
N PRO A 260 -7.57 -4.06 -15.79
CA PRO A 260 -7.53 -2.81 -16.56
C PRO A 260 -7.17 -3.02 -18.04
N LEU A 261 -6.82 -4.23 -18.46
CA LEU A 261 -6.53 -4.61 -19.85
C LEU A 261 -7.56 -5.62 -20.33
N THR A 262 -7.68 -5.74 -21.67
CA THR A 262 -8.40 -6.86 -22.30
C THR A 262 -7.46 -8.03 -22.62
N ASP A 263 -8.01 -9.18 -22.98
CA ASP A 263 -7.22 -10.34 -23.42
C ASP A 263 -6.56 -10.14 -24.80
N ALA A 264 -6.92 -9.06 -25.52
CA ALA A 264 -6.30 -8.67 -26.79
C ALA A 264 -5.08 -7.75 -26.61
N ALA A 265 -4.74 -7.37 -25.41
CA ALA A 265 -3.63 -6.46 -25.08
C ALA A 265 -2.30 -6.97 -25.65
N ARG A 266 -1.57 -6.08 -26.30
CA ARG A 266 -0.25 -6.38 -26.90
C ARG A 266 0.84 -5.75 -26.05
N TRP A 267 1.64 -6.59 -25.44
CA TRP A 267 2.71 -6.17 -24.57
C TRP A 267 3.98 -5.79 -25.35
N PRO A 268 4.70 -4.73 -24.95
CA PRO A 268 6.00 -4.42 -25.54
C PRO A 268 7.02 -5.52 -25.19
N ALA A 269 8.03 -5.68 -26.06
CA ALA A 269 9.11 -6.62 -25.80
C ALA A 269 9.82 -6.31 -24.47
N ASP A 270 10.26 -7.32 -23.74
CA ASP A 270 10.98 -7.22 -22.48
C ASP A 270 10.28 -6.38 -21.38
N ALA A 271 8.95 -6.25 -21.48
CA ALA A 271 8.17 -5.53 -20.49
C ALA A 271 8.26 -6.19 -19.10
N LEU A 272 8.06 -5.38 -18.07
CA LEU A 272 7.85 -5.81 -16.70
C LEU A 272 6.40 -5.54 -16.31
N ALA A 273 5.75 -6.47 -15.60
CA ALA A 273 4.38 -6.31 -15.13
C ALA A 273 4.33 -6.34 -13.62
N TRP A 274 3.73 -5.33 -13.00
CA TRP A 274 3.54 -5.27 -11.55
C TRP A 274 2.07 -5.04 -11.21
N ASP A 275 1.45 -5.97 -10.51
CA ASP A 275 0.13 -5.77 -9.90
C ASP A 275 0.31 -5.37 -8.43
N LEU A 276 -0.30 -4.27 -8.01
CA LEU A 276 -0.28 -3.88 -6.59
C LEU A 276 -1.13 -4.81 -5.72
N ASN A 277 -1.95 -5.66 -6.32
CA ASN A 277 -2.68 -6.71 -5.65
C ASN A 277 -1.81 -7.97 -5.48
N TYR A 278 -1.95 -8.64 -4.34
CA TYR A 278 -1.29 -9.92 -4.05
C TYR A 278 -2.30 -11.05 -3.77
N ARG A 279 -3.59 -10.75 -3.87
CA ARG A 279 -4.73 -11.67 -3.65
C ARG A 279 -5.87 -11.30 -4.57
N GLY A 280 -6.84 -12.20 -4.71
CA GLY A 280 -7.97 -12.08 -5.63
C GLY A 280 -7.73 -12.85 -6.91
N ASP A 281 -8.44 -12.51 -7.97
CA ASP A 281 -8.39 -13.24 -9.25
C ASP A 281 -7.10 -12.97 -10.04
N LEU A 282 -6.44 -11.83 -9.78
CA LEU A 282 -5.16 -11.44 -10.39
C LEU A 282 -5.11 -11.58 -11.91
N VAL A 283 -6.21 -11.26 -12.60
CA VAL A 283 -6.38 -11.44 -14.05
C VAL A 283 -5.28 -10.73 -14.83
N PHE A 284 -4.87 -9.53 -14.39
CA PHE A 284 -3.77 -8.79 -15.02
C PHE A 284 -2.45 -9.59 -15.04
N LEU A 285 -2.10 -10.28 -13.95
CA LEU A 285 -0.89 -11.12 -13.91
C LEU A 285 -0.99 -12.34 -14.81
N ALA A 286 -2.19 -12.93 -14.91
CA ALA A 286 -2.44 -14.04 -15.83
C ALA A 286 -2.27 -13.58 -17.29
N GLN A 287 -2.79 -12.39 -17.65
CA GLN A 287 -2.62 -11.81 -18.99
C GLN A 287 -1.15 -11.52 -19.30
N ALA A 288 -0.40 -10.94 -18.36
CA ALA A 288 1.05 -10.71 -18.51
C ALA A 288 1.81 -12.03 -18.72
N GLY A 289 1.55 -13.04 -17.89
CA GLY A 289 2.16 -14.36 -18.01
C GLY A 289 1.85 -15.06 -19.34
N ALA A 290 0.61 -14.98 -19.83
CA ALA A 290 0.20 -15.53 -21.13
C ALA A 290 0.93 -14.84 -22.30
N ALA A 291 1.30 -13.56 -22.15
CA ALA A 291 2.10 -12.82 -23.11
C ALA A 291 3.63 -13.03 -22.96
N GLY A 292 4.06 -13.88 -22.02
CA GLY A 292 5.49 -14.14 -21.76
C GLY A 292 6.19 -13.03 -20.98
N VAL A 293 5.42 -12.09 -20.39
CA VAL A 293 5.95 -11.00 -19.55
C VAL A 293 6.11 -11.51 -18.12
N ARG A 294 7.24 -11.16 -17.46
CA ARG A 294 7.49 -11.52 -16.06
C ARG A 294 6.49 -10.81 -15.14
N PRO A 295 5.59 -11.53 -14.46
CA PRO A 295 4.61 -10.94 -13.58
C PRO A 295 5.18 -10.82 -12.16
N GLU A 296 4.97 -9.68 -11.53
CA GLU A 296 5.24 -9.44 -10.11
C GLU A 296 3.95 -9.02 -9.43
N ASP A 297 3.66 -9.58 -8.25
CA ASP A 297 2.49 -9.20 -7.48
C ASP A 297 2.80 -8.16 -6.39
N GLY A 298 1.77 -7.74 -5.67
CA GLY A 298 1.88 -6.73 -4.61
C GLY A 298 2.43 -7.24 -3.28
N TRP A 299 3.00 -8.47 -3.21
CA TRP A 299 3.42 -9.03 -1.92
C TRP A 299 4.57 -8.27 -1.28
N VAL A 300 5.60 -7.93 -2.04
CA VAL A 300 6.75 -7.15 -1.53
C VAL A 300 6.29 -5.75 -1.10
N TYR A 301 5.37 -5.14 -1.85
CA TYR A 301 4.76 -3.87 -1.46
C TYR A 301 3.96 -3.98 -0.16
N PHE A 302 3.20 -5.05 0.02
CA PHE A 302 2.53 -5.36 1.28
C PHE A 302 3.50 -5.46 2.46
N LEU A 303 4.63 -6.17 2.30
CA LEU A 303 5.64 -6.32 3.34
C LEU A 303 6.23 -4.97 3.74
N HIS A 304 6.69 -4.18 2.79
CA HIS A 304 7.25 -2.85 3.06
C HIS A 304 6.20 -1.90 3.64
N GLY A 305 4.97 -1.90 3.11
CA GLY A 305 3.88 -1.06 3.59
C GLY A 305 3.62 -1.29 5.08
N TRP A 306 3.45 -2.53 5.49
CA TRP A 306 3.21 -2.87 6.88
C TRP A 306 4.44 -2.62 7.76
N ALA A 307 5.65 -2.97 7.31
CA ALA A 307 6.87 -2.74 8.06
C ALA A 307 7.11 -1.26 8.34
N GLN A 308 6.91 -0.38 7.34
CA GLN A 308 7.07 1.07 7.49
C GLN A 308 6.04 1.68 8.43
N VAL A 309 4.79 1.22 8.38
CA VAL A 309 3.74 1.73 9.27
C VAL A 309 3.93 1.21 10.69
N ILE A 310 4.29 -0.07 10.88
CA ILE A 310 4.59 -0.62 12.20
C ILE A 310 5.79 0.13 12.81
N ALA A 311 6.86 0.36 12.05
CA ALA A 311 8.02 1.12 12.50
C ALA A 311 7.60 2.51 13.03
N GLU A 312 6.72 3.20 12.32
CA GLU A 312 6.22 4.53 12.70
C GLU A 312 5.31 4.47 13.93
N VAL A 313 4.33 3.57 13.94
CA VAL A 313 3.32 3.49 15.02
C VAL A 313 3.95 3.07 16.35
N PHE A 314 4.90 2.13 16.30
CA PHE A 314 5.57 1.61 17.51
C PHE A 314 6.87 2.32 17.87
N ASP A 315 7.33 3.27 17.07
CA ASP A 315 8.61 3.96 17.26
C ASP A 315 9.80 3.00 17.33
N VAL A 316 9.85 2.04 16.41
CA VAL A 316 10.90 1.04 16.33
C VAL A 316 11.59 1.07 14.96
N ALA A 317 12.90 0.79 14.95
CA ALA A 317 13.64 0.66 13.70
C ALA A 317 13.40 -0.72 13.08
N ILE A 318 12.80 -0.78 11.89
CA ILE A 318 12.68 -2.00 11.10
C ILE A 318 13.54 -1.83 9.84
N PRO A 319 14.58 -2.67 9.64
CA PRO A 319 15.39 -2.62 8.42
C PRO A 319 14.52 -2.88 7.18
N THR A 320 14.89 -2.28 6.06
CA THR A 320 14.18 -2.46 4.77
C THR A 320 14.80 -3.57 3.90
N SER A 321 15.86 -4.19 4.36
CA SER A 321 16.56 -5.30 3.70
C SER A 321 17.44 -6.06 4.70
N GLY A 322 18.00 -7.18 4.27
CA GLY A 322 18.91 -8.02 5.04
C GLY A 322 18.19 -8.98 6.01
N PRO A 323 18.95 -9.71 6.86
CA PRO A 323 18.45 -10.89 7.57
C PRO A 323 17.20 -10.67 8.41
N HIS A 324 17.07 -9.52 9.07
CA HIS A 324 15.86 -9.20 9.87
C HIS A 324 14.63 -8.97 9.00
N PHE A 325 14.75 -8.25 7.87
CA PHE A 325 13.64 -8.05 6.95
C PHE A 325 13.27 -9.36 6.25
N ASP A 326 14.27 -10.17 5.88
CA ASP A 326 14.07 -11.49 5.28
C ASP A 326 13.32 -12.43 6.24
N GLU A 327 13.59 -12.35 7.55
CA GLU A 327 12.85 -13.08 8.58
C GLU A 327 11.37 -12.67 8.60
N LEU A 328 11.08 -11.36 8.63
CA LEU A 328 9.71 -10.85 8.57
C LEU A 328 9.00 -11.34 7.28
N GLY A 329 9.72 -11.34 6.14
CA GLY A 329 9.23 -11.87 4.88
C GLY A 329 8.88 -13.36 4.95
N ARG A 330 9.74 -14.20 5.57
CA ARG A 330 9.48 -15.64 5.77
C ARG A 330 8.28 -15.91 6.69
N ILE A 331 8.17 -15.16 7.78
CA ILE A 331 7.02 -15.22 8.69
C ILE A 331 5.72 -14.90 7.94
N ALA A 332 5.75 -13.85 7.13
CA ALA A 332 4.59 -13.40 6.36
C ALA A 332 4.22 -14.40 5.24
N ALA A 333 5.21 -14.96 4.55
CA ALA A 333 5.00 -15.96 3.49
C ALA A 333 4.29 -17.21 4.02
N ALA A 334 4.60 -17.66 5.23
CA ALA A 334 3.93 -18.79 5.89
C ALA A 334 2.46 -18.52 6.25
N ALA A 335 2.04 -17.25 6.24
CA ALA A 335 0.67 -16.80 6.52
C ALA A 335 -0.05 -16.26 5.27
N ARG A 336 0.59 -16.30 4.09
CA ARG A 336 0.02 -15.86 2.82
C ARG A 336 -1.13 -16.80 2.42
N ARG A 337 -2.29 -16.23 2.17
CA ARG A 337 -3.51 -16.92 1.74
C ARG A 337 -3.94 -16.44 0.37
#